data_cc7d44adcefb8a37b4e84773f4b8cd4d
#
_entry.id   cc7d44adcefb8a37b4e84773f4b8cd4d
#
_cell.length_a   1.000
_cell.length_b   1.000
_cell.length_c   1.000
_cell.angle_alpha   90.00
_cell.angle_beta   90.00
_cell.angle_gamma   90.00
#
_symmetry.space_group_name_H-M   'P 1'
#
loop_
_entity.id
_entity.type
_entity.pdbx_description
1 polymer ?
#
loop_
_entity_poly.entity_id
_entity_poly.type
_entity_poly.pdbx_seq_one_letter_code
_entity_poly.pdbx_strand_id
1 'polypeptide(L)'
;MRIIDISRTISNGMPVFPGDMQVNLTKYNSLETDGFVSYRLDSGLHIGTHIDAPMHMVHDKRLMSDFDISNFIGKGVLLNVVGESPIIMKSDYEQIIHENSIVLLYTGHDRFWYDSPEKYYTKYPSIDPLLAEFLVSRKIKILGMDMPSPDHAPFNIHKIFLGNDIFLLENLTNLQLLDDISDFEVMAFPLKITAEGSFVRAVCRVIEVAL
;
A
#
# COMPACT_ATOMS: atom_id res chain seq x y z
N MET A 1 22.22 9.41 3.10
CA MET A 1 21.07 8.47 3.10
C MET A 1 19.79 9.29 3.07
N ARG A 2 18.98 9.17 2.02
CA ARG A 2 17.68 9.84 1.87
C ARG A 2 16.57 8.80 2.06
N ILE A 3 15.61 9.10 2.95
CA ILE A 3 14.42 8.29 3.18
C ILE A 3 13.19 9.13 2.82
N ILE A 4 12.27 8.57 2.04
CA ILE A 4 11.00 9.17 1.64
C ILE A 4 9.90 8.39 2.36
N ASP A 5 9.11 9.09 3.15
CA ASP A 5 7.92 8.52 3.80
C ASP A 5 6.75 8.55 2.83
N ILE A 6 6.20 7.38 2.55
CA ILE A 6 5.10 7.20 1.62
C ILE A 6 3.80 6.78 2.32
N SER A 7 3.70 7.08 3.64
CA SER A 7 2.57 6.67 4.49
C SER A 7 1.62 7.81 4.81
N ARG A 8 0.36 7.50 4.98
CA ARG A 8 -0.67 8.40 5.51
C ARG A 8 -0.57 8.50 7.04
N THR A 9 -0.84 9.68 7.56
CA THR A 9 -1.00 9.87 9.02
C THR A 9 -2.33 9.29 9.49
N ILE A 10 -2.30 8.44 10.51
CA ILE A 10 -3.51 7.97 11.19
C ILE A 10 -3.99 9.06 12.15
N SER A 11 -5.22 9.51 11.97
CA SER A 11 -5.83 10.57 12.78
C SER A 11 -7.35 10.43 12.84
N ASN A 12 -7.96 11.04 13.85
CA ASN A 12 -9.42 11.14 13.91
C ASN A 12 -9.96 11.89 12.69
N GLY A 13 -11.06 11.38 12.11
CA GLY A 13 -11.72 11.98 10.96
C GLY A 13 -10.97 11.79 9.62
N MET A 14 -9.91 10.98 9.60
CA MET A 14 -9.29 10.60 8.34
C MET A 14 -10.28 9.82 7.47
N PRO A 15 -10.18 9.91 6.13
CA PRO A 15 -11.00 9.12 5.24
C PRO A 15 -10.81 7.61 5.46
N VAL A 16 -11.91 6.86 5.41
CA VAL A 16 -11.92 5.39 5.42
C VAL A 16 -12.78 4.88 4.27
N PHE A 17 -12.57 3.63 3.87
CA PHE A 17 -13.39 3.01 2.81
C PHE A 17 -14.88 3.03 3.21
N PRO A 18 -15.82 3.30 2.27
CA PRO A 18 -17.24 3.33 2.57
C PRO A 18 -17.75 2.02 3.18
N GLY A 19 -18.28 2.11 4.40
CA GLY A 19 -18.74 0.96 5.17
C GLY A 19 -17.77 0.46 6.24
N ASP A 20 -16.51 0.89 6.21
CA ASP A 20 -15.53 0.53 7.23
C ASP A 20 -15.69 1.33 8.52
N MET A 21 -15.12 0.78 9.59
CA MET A 21 -15.10 1.42 10.91
C MET A 21 -14.30 2.72 10.87
N GLN A 22 -14.87 3.78 11.40
CA GLN A 22 -14.18 5.06 11.56
C GLN A 22 -13.02 4.96 12.55
N VAL A 23 -11.95 5.69 12.28
CA VAL A 23 -10.81 5.77 13.18
C VAL A 23 -11.17 6.57 14.42
N ASN A 24 -10.99 5.97 15.59
CA ASN A 24 -11.13 6.61 16.88
C ASN A 24 -9.79 6.56 17.64
N LEU A 25 -9.08 7.66 17.62
CA LEU A 25 -7.83 7.87 18.35
C LEU A 25 -8.08 8.79 19.53
N THR A 26 -8.20 8.21 20.72
CA THR A 26 -8.58 8.93 21.94
C THR A 26 -7.42 9.01 22.91
N LYS A 27 -7.16 10.22 23.44
CA LYS A 27 -6.23 10.41 24.55
C LYS A 27 -6.82 9.76 25.80
N TYR A 28 -6.14 8.76 26.34
CA TYR A 28 -6.60 7.95 27.46
C TYR A 28 -6.06 8.46 28.80
N ASN A 29 -4.77 8.86 28.83
CA ASN A 29 -4.12 9.44 30.01
C ASN A 29 -3.50 10.80 29.67
N SER A 30 -3.36 11.67 30.69
CA SER A 30 -2.73 12.98 30.56
C SER A 30 -1.60 13.17 31.58
N LEU A 31 -0.61 14.02 31.23
CA LEU A 31 0.49 14.33 32.15
C LEU A 31 0.03 14.93 33.46
N GLU A 32 -1.06 15.74 33.42
CA GLU A 32 -1.56 16.49 34.54
C GLU A 32 -2.19 15.60 35.61
N THR A 33 -2.88 14.53 35.20
CA THR A 33 -3.61 13.62 36.09
C THR A 33 -2.88 12.33 36.37
N ASP A 34 -2.18 11.80 35.39
CA ASP A 34 -1.66 10.42 35.42
C ASP A 34 -0.13 10.36 35.41
N GLY A 35 0.56 11.51 35.16
CA GLY A 35 2.01 11.58 35.07
C GLY A 35 2.59 11.02 33.75
N PHE A 36 1.76 10.58 32.82
CA PHE A 36 2.14 10.11 31.47
C PHE A 36 0.99 10.34 30.48
N VAL A 37 1.32 10.25 29.17
CA VAL A 37 0.32 10.34 28.09
C VAL A 37 0.18 8.99 27.43
N SER A 38 -1.04 8.51 27.23
CA SER A 38 -1.35 7.37 26.40
C SER A 38 -2.55 7.63 25.50
N TYR A 39 -2.57 6.94 24.36
CA TYR A 39 -3.68 6.95 23.42
C TYR A 39 -4.22 5.55 23.22
N ARG A 40 -5.53 5.46 23.02
CA ARG A 40 -6.22 4.28 22.54
C ARG A 40 -6.57 4.49 21.07
N LEU A 41 -6.21 3.51 20.23
CA LEU A 41 -6.65 3.41 18.85
C LEU A 41 -7.71 2.32 18.74
N ASP A 42 -8.86 2.66 18.15
CA ASP A 42 -9.95 1.75 17.82
C ASP A 42 -10.30 1.95 16.35
N SER A 43 -10.07 0.91 15.51
CA SER A 43 -10.19 1.01 14.05
C SER A 43 -10.19 -0.37 13.41
N GLY A 44 -10.60 -0.46 12.13
CA GLY A 44 -10.24 -1.58 11.27
C GLY A 44 -8.74 -1.61 10.96
N LEU A 45 -8.28 -2.64 10.28
CA LEU A 45 -6.87 -2.79 9.87
C LEU A 45 -6.57 -2.20 8.48
N HIS A 46 -7.62 -1.98 7.67
CA HIS A 46 -7.52 -1.40 6.31
C HIS A 46 -7.71 0.12 6.33
N ILE A 47 -7.00 0.80 7.25
CA ILE A 47 -7.04 2.26 7.39
C ILE A 47 -5.72 2.91 6.97
N GLY A 48 -5.81 4.07 6.32
CA GLY A 48 -4.62 4.78 5.86
C GLY A 48 -3.73 3.88 5.00
N THR A 49 -2.43 4.02 5.12
CA THR A 49 -1.49 3.13 4.45
C THR A 49 -1.43 1.79 5.18
N HIS A 50 -1.83 0.74 4.49
CA HIS A 50 -1.92 -0.62 5.03
C HIS A 50 -1.51 -1.67 4.00
N ILE A 51 -1.35 -2.90 4.45
CA ILE A 51 -0.99 -4.04 3.61
C ILE A 51 -1.96 -5.20 3.84
N ASP A 52 -2.41 -5.80 2.74
CA ASP A 52 -3.32 -6.94 2.73
C ASP A 52 -2.54 -8.23 2.51
N ALA A 53 -2.88 -9.24 3.30
CA ALA A 53 -2.40 -10.61 3.13
C ALA A 53 -3.45 -11.46 2.38
N PRO A 54 -3.06 -12.63 1.85
CA PRO A 54 -3.95 -13.52 1.08
C PRO A 54 -5.30 -13.79 1.72
N MET A 55 -5.34 -14.02 3.04
CA MET A 55 -6.57 -14.30 3.78
C MET A 55 -7.65 -13.22 3.66
N HIS A 56 -7.27 -11.98 3.29
CA HIS A 56 -8.23 -10.89 3.12
C HIS A 56 -9.29 -11.20 2.04
N MET A 57 -8.88 -11.78 0.90
CA MET A 57 -9.80 -11.97 -0.24
C MET A 57 -9.82 -13.39 -0.81
N VAL A 58 -8.93 -14.28 -0.36
CA VAL A 58 -8.88 -15.66 -0.83
C VAL A 58 -8.92 -16.66 0.32
N HIS A 59 -9.26 -17.93 0.00
CA HIS A 59 -9.27 -19.00 1.00
C HIS A 59 -7.85 -19.36 1.41
N ASP A 60 -7.32 -18.62 2.37
CA ASP A 60 -6.03 -18.85 3.02
C ASP A 60 -6.22 -18.90 4.54
N LYS A 61 -5.30 -19.55 5.25
CA LYS A 61 -5.32 -19.62 6.71
C LYS A 61 -4.13 -18.89 7.34
N ARG A 62 -3.19 -18.41 6.50
CA ARG A 62 -2.01 -17.69 6.96
C ARG A 62 -2.41 -16.28 7.39
N LEU A 63 -1.99 -15.92 8.57
CA LEU A 63 -2.15 -14.58 9.14
C LEU A 63 -0.91 -13.74 8.86
N MET A 64 -0.99 -12.45 9.00
CA MET A 64 0.14 -11.54 8.76
C MET A 64 1.39 -11.96 9.54
N SER A 65 1.23 -12.49 10.75
CA SER A 65 2.33 -13.00 11.60
C SER A 65 3.06 -14.23 11.07
N ASP A 66 2.47 -14.94 10.10
CA ASP A 66 3.01 -16.20 9.56
C ASP A 66 3.96 -15.96 8.37
N PHE A 67 3.95 -14.76 7.80
CA PHE A 67 4.80 -14.42 6.67
C PHE A 67 6.20 -13.98 7.12
N ASP A 68 7.21 -14.39 6.35
CA ASP A 68 8.60 -13.98 6.60
C ASP A 68 8.76 -12.47 6.34
N ILE A 69 9.51 -11.81 7.23
CA ILE A 69 9.73 -10.36 7.18
C ILE A 69 10.41 -9.90 5.88
N SER A 70 11.15 -10.76 5.21
CA SER A 70 11.80 -10.48 3.92
C SER A 70 10.81 -10.22 2.78
N ASN A 71 9.54 -10.61 2.92
CA ASN A 71 8.50 -10.27 1.96
C ASN A 71 8.21 -8.76 1.90
N PHE A 72 8.47 -8.05 2.99
CA PHE A 72 8.08 -6.64 3.19
C PHE A 72 9.22 -5.65 2.93
N ILE A 73 10.31 -6.12 2.33
CA ILE A 73 11.44 -5.30 1.90
C ILE A 73 11.95 -5.78 0.53
N GLY A 74 12.33 -4.85 -0.34
CA GLY A 74 12.87 -5.19 -1.64
C GLY A 74 13.15 -4.00 -2.53
N LYS A 75 13.78 -4.28 -3.67
CA LYS A 75 14.04 -3.27 -4.71
C LYS A 75 12.73 -2.70 -5.20
N GLY A 76 12.62 -1.37 -5.18
CA GLY A 76 11.46 -0.64 -5.67
C GLY A 76 11.52 -0.40 -7.17
N VAL A 77 10.36 -0.44 -7.82
CA VAL A 77 10.13 0.00 -9.20
C VAL A 77 8.92 0.91 -9.19
N LEU A 78 9.09 2.16 -9.60
CA LEU A 78 7.98 3.10 -9.76
C LEU A 78 7.46 3.03 -11.19
N LEU A 79 6.15 2.85 -11.34
CA LEU A 79 5.44 3.03 -12.60
C LEU A 79 4.61 4.30 -12.50
N ASN A 80 5.02 5.34 -13.25
CA ASN A 80 4.23 6.56 -13.38
C ASN A 80 3.11 6.31 -14.40
N VAL A 81 1.89 6.20 -13.91
CA VAL A 81 0.67 5.88 -14.67
C VAL A 81 -0.40 6.96 -14.47
N VAL A 82 0.04 8.19 -14.21
CA VAL A 82 -0.87 9.34 -14.02
C VAL A 82 -1.74 9.53 -15.26
N GLY A 83 -3.06 9.56 -15.05
CA GLY A 83 -4.05 9.76 -16.11
C GLY A 83 -4.48 8.49 -16.85
N GLU A 84 -3.92 7.34 -16.54
CA GLU A 84 -4.35 6.06 -17.11
C GLU A 84 -5.59 5.50 -16.39
N SER A 85 -6.55 5.01 -17.16
CA SER A 85 -7.73 4.31 -16.66
C SER A 85 -8.40 3.52 -17.80
N PRO A 86 -8.25 2.19 -17.87
CA PRO A 86 -7.47 1.34 -16.96
C PRO A 86 -5.95 1.51 -17.09
N ILE A 87 -5.20 1.05 -16.08
CA ILE A 87 -3.73 0.96 -16.08
C ILE A 87 -3.36 -0.31 -16.86
N ILE A 88 -2.71 -0.14 -18.01
CA ILE A 88 -2.45 -1.23 -18.94
C ILE A 88 -1.00 -1.71 -18.93
N MET A 89 -0.78 -2.94 -19.42
CA MET A 89 0.55 -3.46 -19.66
C MET A 89 1.27 -2.66 -20.75
N LYS A 90 2.56 -2.36 -20.51
CA LYS A 90 3.45 -1.72 -21.50
C LYS A 90 4.71 -2.57 -21.70
N SER A 91 5.25 -2.54 -22.91
CA SER A 91 6.39 -3.39 -23.29
C SER A 91 7.69 -3.10 -22.54
N ASP A 92 7.88 -1.85 -22.10
CA ASP A 92 9.04 -1.41 -21.31
C ASP A 92 9.05 -1.98 -19.88
N TYR A 93 7.89 -2.37 -19.34
CA TYR A 93 7.79 -2.99 -18.01
C TYR A 93 8.58 -4.32 -17.94
N GLU A 94 8.72 -5.03 -19.06
CA GLU A 94 9.52 -6.26 -19.13
C GLU A 94 10.99 -6.06 -18.78
N GLN A 95 11.52 -4.86 -19.05
CA GLN A 95 12.92 -4.52 -18.84
C GLN A 95 13.24 -4.04 -17.43
N ILE A 96 12.25 -3.48 -16.72
CA ILE A 96 12.46 -2.84 -15.43
C ILE A 96 11.91 -3.64 -14.25
N ILE A 97 10.91 -4.51 -14.47
CA ILE A 97 10.30 -5.32 -13.41
C ILE A 97 10.95 -6.70 -13.36
N HIS A 98 11.63 -6.97 -12.26
CA HIS A 98 12.33 -8.22 -12.00
C HIS A 98 11.64 -9.03 -10.90
N GLU A 99 11.99 -10.32 -10.81
CA GLU A 99 11.53 -11.20 -9.73
C GLU A 99 11.88 -10.60 -8.35
N ASN A 100 10.96 -10.72 -7.40
CA ASN A 100 11.07 -10.19 -6.04
C ASN A 100 11.10 -8.64 -5.93
N SER A 101 10.81 -7.90 -7.00
CA SER A 101 10.62 -6.45 -6.92
C SER A 101 9.38 -6.08 -6.10
N ILE A 102 9.37 -4.86 -5.57
CA ILE A 102 8.17 -4.19 -5.07
C ILE A 102 7.80 -3.12 -6.08
N VAL A 103 6.63 -3.26 -6.71
CA VAL A 103 6.16 -2.34 -7.74
C VAL A 103 5.23 -1.31 -7.11
N LEU A 104 5.50 -0.02 -7.36
CA LEU A 104 4.67 1.09 -6.90
C LEU A 104 3.99 1.74 -8.10
N LEU A 105 2.66 1.87 -8.07
CA LEU A 105 1.87 2.58 -9.06
C LEU A 105 1.63 4.01 -8.58
N TYR A 106 2.21 4.99 -9.28
CA TYR A 106 1.91 6.40 -9.09
C TYR A 106 0.82 6.83 -10.06
N THR A 107 -0.39 6.94 -9.55
CA THR A 107 -1.58 7.34 -10.33
C THR A 107 -1.91 8.82 -10.17
N GLY A 108 -1.36 9.49 -9.15
CA GLY A 108 -1.70 10.84 -8.73
C GLY A 108 -3.12 10.93 -8.15
N HIS A 109 -3.72 9.78 -7.79
CA HIS A 109 -5.05 9.72 -7.20
C HIS A 109 -5.06 10.17 -5.74
N ASP A 110 -3.93 10.10 -5.06
CA ASP A 110 -3.72 10.51 -3.67
C ASP A 110 -4.12 11.96 -3.38
N ARG A 111 -4.14 12.84 -4.38
CA ARG A 111 -4.63 14.23 -4.30
C ARG A 111 -6.07 14.36 -3.83
N PHE A 112 -6.90 13.32 -4.05
CA PHE A 112 -8.31 13.34 -3.63
C PHE A 112 -8.53 12.89 -2.19
N TRP A 113 -7.51 12.43 -1.49
CA TRP A 113 -7.62 11.84 -0.14
C TRP A 113 -8.38 12.75 0.84
N TYR A 114 -8.00 14.01 0.96
CA TYR A 114 -8.69 14.97 1.82
C TYR A 114 -9.66 15.87 1.07
N ASP A 115 -9.33 16.23 -0.18
CA ASP A 115 -10.10 17.21 -0.94
C ASP A 115 -11.45 16.66 -1.42
N SER A 116 -11.52 15.36 -1.69
CA SER A 116 -12.72 14.68 -2.17
C SER A 116 -12.69 13.19 -1.82
N PRO A 117 -12.90 12.81 -0.54
CA PRO A 117 -12.83 11.40 -0.11
C PRO A 117 -13.80 10.49 -0.85
N GLU A 118 -15.01 10.97 -1.17
CA GLU A 118 -15.95 10.21 -1.99
C GLU A 118 -15.36 9.86 -3.35
N LYS A 119 -14.74 10.83 -4.03
CA LYS A 119 -14.07 10.58 -5.32
C LYS A 119 -12.87 9.67 -5.16
N TYR A 120 -12.12 9.80 -4.05
CA TYR A 120 -10.98 8.95 -3.76
C TYR A 120 -11.39 7.47 -3.74
N TYR A 121 -12.50 7.13 -3.06
CA TYR A 121 -12.96 5.74 -2.92
C TYR A 121 -13.88 5.24 -4.03
N THR A 122 -14.33 6.09 -4.97
CA THR A 122 -15.30 5.68 -5.99
C THR A 122 -14.83 5.87 -7.43
N LYS A 123 -13.76 6.65 -7.67
CA LYS A 123 -13.33 7.06 -9.02
C LYS A 123 -11.84 6.80 -9.29
N TYR A 124 -11.26 5.81 -8.61
CA TYR A 124 -9.87 5.39 -8.85
C TYR A 124 -9.77 4.51 -10.12
N PRO A 125 -8.59 4.51 -10.80
CA PRO A 125 -8.37 3.64 -11.95
C PRO A 125 -8.28 2.17 -11.52
N SER A 126 -8.64 1.26 -12.41
CA SER A 126 -8.43 -0.17 -12.23
C SER A 126 -7.23 -0.66 -13.01
N ILE A 127 -6.62 -1.75 -12.56
CA ILE A 127 -5.53 -2.43 -13.26
C ILE A 127 -6.14 -3.37 -14.31
N ASP A 128 -5.59 -3.36 -15.52
CA ASP A 128 -5.95 -4.30 -16.58
C ASP A 128 -5.49 -5.73 -16.22
N PRO A 129 -6.29 -6.78 -16.52
CA PRO A 129 -5.93 -8.16 -16.22
C PRO A 129 -4.59 -8.61 -16.80
N LEU A 130 -4.21 -8.16 -18.01
CA LEU A 130 -2.93 -8.53 -18.64
C LEU A 130 -1.75 -7.96 -17.83
N LEU A 131 -1.87 -6.75 -17.29
CA LEU A 131 -0.84 -6.20 -16.40
C LEU A 131 -0.77 -7.01 -15.11
N ALA A 132 -1.92 -7.38 -14.53
CA ALA A 132 -1.93 -8.20 -13.31
C ALA A 132 -1.26 -9.57 -13.54
N GLU A 133 -1.62 -10.27 -14.61
CA GLU A 133 -1.01 -11.55 -14.99
C GLU A 133 0.51 -11.43 -15.24
N PHE A 134 0.93 -10.34 -15.88
CA PHE A 134 2.36 -10.07 -16.09
C PHE A 134 3.08 -9.88 -14.74
N LEU A 135 2.56 -9.07 -13.81
CA LEU A 135 3.16 -8.84 -12.49
C LEU A 135 3.24 -10.15 -11.69
N VAL A 136 2.21 -11.00 -11.77
CA VAL A 136 2.22 -12.35 -11.19
C VAL A 136 3.33 -13.21 -11.82
N SER A 137 3.48 -13.19 -13.15
CA SER A 137 4.53 -13.95 -13.85
C SER A 137 5.94 -13.53 -13.44
N ARG A 138 6.10 -12.25 -13.03
CA ARG A 138 7.36 -11.71 -12.50
C ARG A 138 7.58 -12.02 -11.03
N LYS A 139 6.58 -12.61 -10.34
CA LYS A 139 6.65 -12.96 -8.92
C LYS A 139 7.10 -11.76 -8.08
N ILE A 140 6.49 -10.61 -8.30
CA ILE A 140 6.74 -9.44 -7.46
C ILE A 140 6.29 -9.73 -6.02
N LYS A 141 6.89 -9.09 -5.02
CA LYS A 141 6.50 -9.29 -3.62
C LYS A 141 5.27 -8.51 -3.23
N ILE A 142 5.25 -7.24 -3.61
CA ILE A 142 4.22 -6.27 -3.21
C ILE A 142 3.87 -5.43 -4.43
N LEU A 143 2.58 -5.19 -4.61
CA LEU A 143 2.06 -4.12 -5.44
C LEU A 143 1.58 -2.98 -4.54
N GLY A 144 2.27 -1.84 -4.59
CA GLY A 144 1.89 -0.63 -3.85
C GLY A 144 1.18 0.38 -4.74
N MET A 145 0.27 1.19 -4.19
CA MET A 145 -0.49 2.17 -4.96
C MET A 145 -0.97 3.36 -4.12
N ASP A 146 -1.07 4.53 -4.75
CA ASP A 146 -1.59 5.76 -4.14
C ASP A 146 -3.12 5.90 -4.29
N MET A 147 -3.81 4.76 -4.38
CA MET A 147 -5.26 4.60 -4.49
C MET A 147 -5.76 3.50 -3.55
N PRO A 148 -7.10 3.38 -3.31
CA PRO A 148 -7.64 2.50 -2.27
C PRO A 148 -7.74 1.04 -2.66
N SER A 149 -7.52 0.66 -3.94
CA SER A 149 -7.68 -0.71 -4.41
C SER A 149 -7.16 -0.85 -5.83
N PRO A 150 -6.68 -2.03 -6.26
CA PRO A 150 -6.29 -2.30 -7.65
C PRO A 150 -7.49 -2.43 -8.60
N ASP A 151 -8.69 -2.66 -8.09
CA ASP A 151 -9.92 -2.80 -8.88
C ASP A 151 -11.18 -2.50 -8.06
N HIS A 152 -12.33 -2.57 -8.74
CA HIS A 152 -13.66 -2.44 -8.15
C HIS A 152 -14.33 -3.80 -7.99
N ALA A 153 -15.43 -3.86 -7.22
CA ALA A 153 -16.23 -5.06 -7.09
C ALA A 153 -16.52 -5.70 -8.47
N PRO A 154 -16.34 -7.02 -8.61
CA PRO A 154 -16.20 -8.05 -7.60
C PRO A 154 -14.75 -8.36 -7.16
N PHE A 155 -13.80 -7.44 -7.32
CA PHE A 155 -12.41 -7.50 -6.82
C PHE A 155 -11.60 -8.69 -7.37
N ASN A 156 -11.70 -8.92 -8.68
CA ASN A 156 -11.01 -10.03 -9.33
C ASN A 156 -9.48 -9.83 -9.37
N ILE A 157 -9.01 -8.59 -9.58
CA ILE A 157 -7.59 -8.26 -9.61
C ILE A 157 -6.97 -8.40 -8.21
N HIS A 158 -7.68 -7.95 -7.17
CA HIS A 158 -7.33 -8.24 -5.78
C HIS A 158 -7.04 -9.73 -5.55
N LYS A 159 -8.01 -10.58 -5.94
CA LYS A 159 -7.91 -12.05 -5.77
C LYS A 159 -6.78 -12.66 -6.60
N ILE A 160 -6.48 -12.12 -7.78
CA ILE A 160 -5.34 -12.55 -8.59
C ILE A 160 -4.04 -12.32 -7.83
N PHE A 161 -3.80 -11.13 -7.30
CA PHE A 161 -2.57 -10.84 -6.58
C PHE A 161 -2.46 -11.63 -5.28
N LEU A 162 -3.45 -11.54 -4.42
CA LEU A 162 -3.45 -12.22 -3.12
C LEU A 162 -3.42 -13.75 -3.26
N GLY A 163 -4.06 -14.31 -4.30
CA GLY A 163 -4.03 -15.73 -4.61
C GLY A 163 -2.67 -16.24 -5.14
N ASN A 164 -1.76 -15.34 -5.48
CA ASN A 164 -0.40 -15.64 -5.92
C ASN A 164 0.67 -15.12 -4.94
N ASP A 165 0.31 -14.93 -3.67
CA ASP A 165 1.20 -14.45 -2.60
C ASP A 165 1.83 -13.07 -2.87
N ILE A 166 1.16 -12.23 -3.65
CA ILE A 166 1.55 -10.84 -3.86
C ILE A 166 0.71 -9.98 -2.93
N PHE A 167 1.37 -9.30 -2.00
CA PHE A 167 0.71 -8.42 -1.05
C PHE A 167 0.26 -7.13 -1.73
N LEU A 168 -0.84 -6.53 -1.25
CA LEU A 168 -1.30 -5.23 -1.71
C LEU A 168 -1.01 -4.18 -0.65
N LEU A 169 -0.32 -3.11 -1.05
CA LEU A 169 0.05 -1.98 -0.19
C LEU A 169 -0.70 -0.75 -0.68
N GLU A 170 -1.76 -0.39 0.04
CA GLU A 170 -2.76 0.58 -0.40
C GLU A 170 -2.62 1.94 0.29
N ASN A 171 -3.26 2.95 -0.34
CA ASN A 171 -3.35 4.30 0.18
C ASN A 171 -1.98 4.97 0.41
N LEU A 172 -1.03 4.74 -0.47
CA LEU A 172 0.26 5.44 -0.44
C LEU A 172 0.11 6.93 -0.71
N THR A 173 1.13 7.69 -0.40
CA THR A 173 1.26 9.12 -0.72
C THR A 173 2.72 9.45 -1.06
N ASN A 174 2.97 10.67 -1.54
CA ASN A 174 4.33 11.16 -1.85
C ASN A 174 5.07 10.37 -2.94
N LEU A 175 4.41 9.53 -3.73
CA LEU A 175 5.06 8.73 -4.78
C LEU A 175 5.70 9.61 -5.87
N GLN A 176 5.19 10.83 -6.11
CA GLN A 176 5.80 11.80 -7.02
C GLN A 176 7.24 12.17 -6.64
N LEU A 177 7.63 12.01 -5.38
CA LEU A 177 9.01 12.27 -4.92
C LEU A 177 10.02 11.21 -5.39
N LEU A 178 9.53 10.12 -6.00
CA LEU A 178 10.33 9.03 -6.57
C LEU A 178 10.48 9.13 -8.09
N ASP A 179 9.80 10.05 -8.77
CA ASP A 179 9.67 10.09 -10.24
C ASP A 179 11.04 10.17 -10.96
N ASP A 180 12.00 10.87 -10.37
CA ASP A 180 13.38 11.01 -10.90
C ASP A 180 14.40 10.06 -10.22
N ILE A 181 13.92 9.06 -9.44
CA ILE A 181 14.78 8.17 -8.67
C ILE A 181 14.73 6.76 -9.25
N SER A 182 15.82 6.34 -9.87
CA SER A 182 15.92 5.01 -10.52
C SER A 182 16.29 3.87 -9.57
N ASP A 183 16.92 4.16 -8.44
CA ASP A 183 17.40 3.11 -7.52
C ASP A 183 16.99 3.41 -6.08
N PHE A 184 16.04 2.62 -5.60
CA PHE A 184 15.53 2.73 -4.23
C PHE A 184 15.03 1.37 -3.72
N GLU A 185 14.97 1.24 -2.43
CA GLU A 185 14.42 0.09 -1.74
C GLU A 185 13.15 0.51 -0.99
N VAL A 186 12.12 -0.32 -1.08
CA VAL A 186 10.87 -0.15 -0.34
C VAL A 186 10.88 -1.00 0.92
N MET A 187 10.45 -0.43 2.02
CA MET A 187 10.23 -1.11 3.30
C MET A 187 8.81 -0.81 3.77
N ALA A 188 8.01 -1.85 3.96
CA ALA A 188 6.61 -1.76 4.38
C ALA A 188 6.29 -2.83 5.42
N PHE A 189 6.97 -2.78 6.57
CA PHE A 189 6.85 -3.81 7.60
C PHE A 189 5.50 -3.73 8.31
N PRO A 190 4.64 -4.77 8.21
CA PRO A 190 3.41 -4.85 8.99
C PRO A 190 3.71 -5.13 10.46
N LEU A 191 2.73 -4.90 11.31
CA LEU A 191 2.76 -5.43 12.67
C LEU A 191 2.77 -6.96 12.61
N LYS A 192 3.47 -7.60 13.56
CA LYS A 192 3.40 -9.05 13.74
C LYS A 192 2.08 -9.41 14.44
N ILE A 193 0.99 -9.36 13.69
CA ILE A 193 -0.38 -9.50 14.18
C ILE A 193 -1.06 -10.72 13.59
N THR A 194 -1.94 -11.35 14.38
CA THR A 194 -2.73 -12.51 13.96
C THR A 194 -4.03 -12.06 13.28
N ALA A 195 -3.87 -11.43 12.10
CA ALA A 195 -4.97 -10.90 11.29
C ALA A 195 -4.62 -10.97 9.79
N GLU A 196 -5.59 -10.64 8.94
CA GLU A 196 -5.52 -10.70 7.47
C GLU A 196 -4.87 -9.48 6.83
N GLY A 197 -4.54 -8.46 7.60
CA GLY A 197 -3.94 -7.22 7.13
C GLY A 197 -3.33 -6.43 8.29
N SER A 198 -2.66 -5.34 7.97
CA SER A 198 -2.06 -4.43 8.96
C SER A 198 -1.80 -3.07 8.37
N PHE A 199 -2.06 -2.00 9.10
CA PHE A 199 -1.48 -0.71 8.76
C PHE A 199 0.05 -0.74 8.93
N VAL A 200 0.75 0.01 8.09
CA VAL A 200 2.22 0.03 8.02
C VAL A 200 2.77 1.45 7.96
N ARG A 201 4.00 1.64 8.44
CA ARG A 201 4.81 2.79 8.05
C ARG A 201 5.67 2.38 6.85
N ALA A 202 5.21 2.70 5.64
CA ALA A 202 5.93 2.42 4.40
C ALA A 202 6.89 3.56 4.06
N VAL A 203 8.13 3.22 3.71
CA VAL A 203 9.16 4.18 3.33
C VAL A 203 9.98 3.69 2.14
N CYS A 204 10.53 4.62 1.37
CA CYS A 204 11.52 4.34 0.34
C CYS A 204 12.88 4.87 0.76
N ARG A 205 13.90 4.00 0.76
CA ARG A 205 15.30 4.37 0.94
C ARG A 205 15.95 4.55 -0.41
N VAL A 206 16.39 5.77 -0.72
CA VAL A 206 17.13 6.06 -1.96
C VAL A 206 18.54 5.49 -1.83
N ILE A 207 18.95 4.72 -2.84
CA ILE A 207 20.29 4.17 -2.95
C ILE A 207 21.11 5.16 -3.76
N GLU A 208 21.91 5.96 -3.06
CA GLU A 208 22.83 6.90 -3.72
C GLU A 208 23.99 6.09 -4.33
N VAL A 209 24.16 6.18 -5.64
CA VAL A 209 25.39 5.69 -6.27
C VAL A 209 26.49 6.66 -5.83
N ALA A 210 27.48 6.16 -5.11
CA ALA A 210 28.69 6.95 -4.84
C ALA A 210 29.33 7.29 -6.19
N LEU A 211 29.38 8.61 -6.49
CA LEU A 211 30.07 9.15 -7.66
C LEU A 211 31.57 8.96 -7.52
#